data_7cf191eb81038ff990be2dec11ba9432
#
_entry.id   7cf191eb81038ff990be2dec11ba9432
#
_cell.length_a   1.000
_cell.length_b   1.000
_cell.length_c   1.000
_cell.angle_alpha   90.00
_cell.angle_beta   90.00
_cell.angle_gamma   90.00
#
_symmetry.space_group_name_H-M   'P 1'
#
loop_
_entity.id
_entity.type
_entity.pdbx_description
1 polymer ?
#
loop_
_entity_poly.entity_id
_entity_poly.type
_entity_poly.pdbx_seq_one_letter_code
_entity_poly.pdbx_strand_id
1 'polypeptide(L)'
;MYTNPLYRPPSEARSLIIQLTEGCSYNKCTFCGMYKDKPFRLRSPEEIRTHIEYLKQYDPRPDKIFIADGNFLCLSTDKILTHLQMVKSNFPSATRISCYAGPLDLIRKTSEDLTAIRNGGLDMLYMGVESGNDEVLKRINKGVTSKEMIEAGKKAVKHGFTFSCMIISGLGGDELSQAHALDSAKVISEIDPQYFALLTLNLEPNTPLYQQVMKGEFTLMSP
;
A
#
# COMPACT_ATOMS: atom_id res chain seq x y z
N MET A 1 -14.99 3.53 15.70
CA MET A 1 -15.05 2.11 15.28
C MET A 1 -14.40 1.95 13.92
N TYR A 2 -14.01 0.72 13.55
CA TYR A 2 -13.48 0.44 12.22
C TYR A 2 -14.57 0.34 11.17
N THR A 3 -14.25 0.76 9.93
CA THR A 3 -15.04 0.46 8.74
C THR A 3 -14.43 -0.73 8.03
N ASN A 4 -15.11 -1.85 8.00
CA ASN A 4 -14.64 -3.10 7.37
C ASN A 4 -14.91 -3.12 5.85
N PRO A 5 -14.18 -3.96 5.07
CA PRO A 5 -13.05 -4.80 5.50
C PRO A 5 -11.79 -3.98 5.79
N LEU A 6 -10.88 -4.57 6.60
CA LEU A 6 -9.56 -4.02 6.91
C LEU A 6 -8.47 -4.97 6.42
N TYR A 7 -7.47 -4.42 5.78
CA TYR A 7 -6.31 -5.17 5.29
C TYR A 7 -5.02 -4.57 5.83
N ARG A 8 -4.09 -5.42 6.17
CA ARG A 8 -2.73 -5.07 6.59
C ARG A 8 -1.74 -6.13 6.14
N PRO A 9 -0.46 -5.77 5.96
CA PRO A 9 0.58 -6.76 5.71
C PRO A 9 0.71 -7.73 6.90
N PRO A 10 1.05 -9.02 6.68
CA PRO A 10 1.28 -9.98 7.77
C PRO A 10 2.29 -9.50 8.82
N SER A 11 3.31 -8.75 8.40
CA SER A 11 4.31 -8.13 9.28
C SER A 11 3.74 -7.10 10.26
N GLU A 12 2.54 -6.59 10.00
CA GLU A 12 1.80 -5.65 10.85
C GLU A 12 0.72 -6.34 11.72
N ALA A 13 0.76 -7.69 11.82
CA ALA A 13 -0.24 -8.46 12.57
C ALA A 13 -0.40 -8.01 14.04
N ARG A 14 0.66 -7.47 14.64
CA ARG A 14 0.68 -6.98 16.03
C ARG A 14 0.62 -5.45 16.15
N SER A 15 0.48 -4.73 15.05
CA SER A 15 0.38 -3.28 15.07
C SER A 15 -1.04 -2.84 15.38
N LEU A 16 -1.19 -1.78 16.16
CA LEU A 16 -2.46 -1.11 16.32
C LEU A 16 -2.87 -0.53 14.96
N ILE A 17 -4.06 -0.87 14.49
CA ILE A 17 -4.58 -0.30 13.25
C ILE A 17 -5.28 1.02 13.56
N ILE A 18 -4.94 2.07 12.82
CA ILE A 18 -5.69 3.32 12.83
C ILE A 18 -6.19 3.64 11.43
N GLN A 19 -7.49 3.96 11.30
CA GLN A 19 -8.09 4.39 10.04
C GLN A 19 -8.23 5.91 10.01
N LEU A 20 -7.46 6.56 9.15
CA LEU A 20 -7.54 8.01 8.88
C LEU A 20 -8.22 8.29 7.54
N THR A 21 -8.13 7.33 6.63
CA THR A 21 -8.85 7.26 5.34
C THR A 21 -9.61 5.94 5.25
N GLU A 22 -10.53 5.84 4.32
CA GLU A 22 -11.24 4.62 3.99
C GLU A 22 -11.09 4.32 2.49
N GLY A 23 -11.01 3.03 2.14
CA GLY A 23 -10.88 2.59 0.77
C GLY A 23 -9.48 2.84 0.16
N CYS A 24 -9.41 2.77 -1.15
CA CYS A 24 -8.18 3.02 -1.92
C CYS A 24 -8.40 4.16 -2.91
N SER A 25 -7.54 5.18 -2.89
CA SER A 25 -7.65 6.36 -3.76
C SER A 25 -7.51 6.03 -5.24
N TYR A 26 -6.79 4.96 -5.59
CA TYR A 26 -6.66 4.50 -6.97
C TYR A 26 -7.78 3.52 -7.37
N ASN A 27 -7.97 2.44 -6.66
CA ASN A 27 -9.02 1.40 -6.73
C ASN A 27 -9.39 0.89 -8.15
N LYS A 28 -8.47 0.97 -9.14
CA LYS A 28 -8.72 0.57 -10.54
C LYS A 28 -8.04 -0.75 -10.93
N CYS A 29 -7.18 -1.31 -10.07
CA CYS A 29 -6.49 -2.56 -10.35
C CYS A 29 -7.50 -3.69 -10.62
N THR A 30 -7.31 -4.44 -11.72
CA THR A 30 -8.27 -5.46 -12.17
C THR A 30 -8.26 -6.72 -11.30
N PHE A 31 -7.18 -6.97 -10.57
CA PHE A 31 -7.02 -8.14 -9.69
C PHE A 31 -7.44 -7.87 -8.23
N CYS A 32 -7.50 -6.62 -7.81
CA CYS A 32 -7.68 -6.26 -6.40
C CYS A 32 -9.16 -6.11 -6.06
N GLY A 33 -9.65 -6.98 -5.18
CA GLY A 33 -11.01 -6.94 -4.63
C GLY A 33 -11.14 -6.20 -3.30
N MET A 34 -10.01 -5.83 -2.66
CA MET A 34 -9.97 -5.35 -1.27
C MET A 34 -10.89 -4.15 -0.96
N TYR A 35 -11.02 -3.22 -1.91
CA TYR A 35 -11.76 -1.97 -1.68
C TYR A 35 -12.80 -1.68 -2.76
N LYS A 36 -13.24 -2.68 -3.56
CA LYS A 36 -14.22 -2.45 -4.64
C LYS A 36 -15.53 -1.88 -4.11
N ASP A 37 -15.99 -2.36 -2.97
CA ASP A 37 -17.24 -1.97 -2.33
C ASP A 37 -17.05 -0.90 -1.23
N LYS A 38 -15.85 -0.31 -1.15
CA LYS A 38 -15.47 0.68 -0.14
C LYS A 38 -14.94 1.94 -0.82
N PRO A 39 -15.79 2.96 -1.05
CA PRO A 39 -15.35 4.19 -1.71
C PRO A 39 -14.28 4.91 -0.90
N PHE A 40 -13.33 5.53 -1.61
CA PHE A 40 -12.30 6.32 -0.96
C PHE A 40 -12.89 7.58 -0.34
N ARG A 41 -12.60 7.80 0.94
CA ARG A 41 -12.88 9.06 1.64
C ARG A 41 -11.87 9.32 2.76
N LEU A 42 -11.72 10.58 3.10
CA LEU A 42 -11.06 11.02 4.31
C LEU A 42 -12.06 11.00 5.46
N ARG A 43 -11.69 10.46 6.60
CA ARG A 43 -12.51 10.56 7.82
C ARG A 43 -12.53 12.00 8.33
N SER A 44 -13.65 12.42 8.88
CA SER A 44 -13.76 13.74 9.52
C SER A 44 -12.90 13.81 10.79
N PRO A 45 -12.49 15.00 11.23
CA PRO A 45 -11.75 15.17 12.47
C PRO A 45 -12.47 14.59 13.70
N GLU A 46 -13.79 14.62 13.70
CA GLU A 46 -14.62 14.05 14.78
C GLU A 46 -14.59 12.52 14.76
N GLU A 47 -14.76 11.90 13.58
CA GLU A 47 -14.63 10.45 13.40
C GLU A 47 -13.25 9.95 13.84
N ILE A 48 -12.19 10.67 13.49
CA ILE A 48 -10.82 10.32 13.87
C ILE A 48 -10.63 10.42 15.38
N ARG A 49 -11.14 11.47 16.00
CA ARG A 49 -11.07 11.66 17.46
C ARG A 49 -11.76 10.54 18.21
N THR A 50 -13.01 10.25 17.83
CA THR A 50 -13.79 9.13 18.39
C THR A 50 -13.08 7.80 18.20
N HIS A 51 -12.46 7.60 17.04
CA HIS A 51 -11.70 6.38 16.74
C HIS A 51 -10.47 6.26 17.65
N ILE A 52 -9.71 7.34 17.85
CA ILE A 52 -8.53 7.36 18.73
C ILE A 52 -8.94 7.07 20.19
N GLU A 53 -10.01 7.67 20.68
CA GLU A 53 -10.48 7.40 22.06
C GLU A 53 -10.91 5.92 22.23
N TYR A 54 -11.54 5.34 21.24
CA TYR A 54 -11.83 3.89 21.22
C TYR A 54 -10.54 3.06 21.26
N LEU A 55 -9.55 3.41 20.44
CA LEU A 55 -8.28 2.68 20.35
C LEU A 55 -7.48 2.74 21.65
N LYS A 56 -7.50 3.88 22.35
CA LYS A 56 -6.85 4.03 23.66
C LYS A 56 -7.41 3.09 24.74
N GLN A 57 -8.70 2.78 24.66
CA GLN A 57 -9.31 1.80 25.57
C GLN A 57 -8.87 0.37 25.25
N TYR A 58 -8.59 0.08 23.99
CA TYR A 58 -8.20 -1.25 23.52
C TYR A 58 -6.70 -1.51 23.69
N ASP A 59 -5.86 -0.58 23.24
CA ASP A 59 -4.40 -0.64 23.37
C ASP A 59 -3.84 0.77 23.64
N PRO A 60 -3.67 1.16 24.91
CA PRO A 60 -3.23 2.51 25.30
C PRO A 60 -1.73 2.76 25.03
N ARG A 61 -0.94 1.70 24.80
CA ARG A 61 0.52 1.80 24.63
C ARG A 61 1.02 0.90 23.50
N PRO A 62 0.56 1.10 22.28
CA PRO A 62 1.02 0.30 21.16
C PRO A 62 2.51 0.55 20.89
N ASP A 63 3.25 -0.51 20.60
CA ASP A 63 4.64 -0.41 20.12
C ASP A 63 4.68 0.05 18.65
N LYS A 64 3.71 -0.38 17.86
CA LYS A 64 3.65 -0.12 16.41
C LYS A 64 2.24 0.27 16.00
N ILE A 65 2.16 1.20 15.05
CA ILE A 65 0.90 1.66 14.48
C ILE A 65 0.93 1.46 12.96
N PHE A 66 -0.13 0.88 12.42
CA PHE A 66 -0.35 0.77 10.98
C PHE A 66 -1.53 1.65 10.57
N ILE A 67 -1.29 2.67 9.74
CA ILE A 67 -2.33 3.51 9.16
C ILE A 67 -2.95 2.75 7.97
N ALA A 68 -4.15 2.23 8.16
CA ALA A 68 -4.98 1.65 7.11
C ALA A 68 -5.82 2.80 6.46
N ASP A 69 -6.38 2.69 5.32
CA ASP A 69 -6.53 1.67 4.30
C ASP A 69 -5.52 1.82 3.15
N GLY A 70 -5.97 1.71 1.91
CA GLY A 70 -5.18 1.41 0.75
C GLY A 70 -4.10 2.42 0.32
N ASN A 71 -4.18 3.68 0.74
CA ASN A 71 -3.17 4.68 0.34
C ASN A 71 -3.25 5.99 1.15
N PHE A 72 -2.47 6.08 2.20
CA PHE A 72 -2.42 7.29 3.03
C PHE A 72 -1.62 8.43 2.37
N LEU A 73 -0.61 8.11 1.55
CA LEU A 73 0.24 9.12 0.91
C LEU A 73 -0.46 9.96 -0.16
N CYS A 74 -1.67 9.61 -0.59
CA CYS A 74 -2.45 10.43 -1.53
C CYS A 74 -2.88 11.79 -0.95
N LEU A 75 -2.83 11.95 0.37
CA LEU A 75 -3.17 13.20 1.04
C LEU A 75 -2.10 14.28 0.81
N SER A 76 -2.48 15.55 0.95
CA SER A 76 -1.51 16.64 0.97
C SER A 76 -0.55 16.49 2.15
N THR A 77 0.67 17.01 2.00
CA THR A 77 1.71 16.91 3.02
C THR A 77 1.26 17.50 4.35
N ASP A 78 0.61 18.66 4.35
CA ASP A 78 0.08 19.28 5.57
C ASP A 78 -0.93 18.39 6.31
N LYS A 79 -1.84 17.74 5.56
CA LYS A 79 -2.79 16.79 6.15
C LYS A 79 -2.10 15.57 6.74
N ILE A 80 -1.09 15.03 6.04
CA ILE A 80 -0.30 13.91 6.55
C ILE A 80 0.39 14.31 7.85
N LEU A 81 1.07 15.46 7.89
CA LEU A 81 1.76 15.96 9.08
C LEU A 81 0.81 16.20 10.25
N THR A 82 -0.34 16.81 10.00
CA THR A 82 -1.39 17.00 11.01
C THR A 82 -1.84 15.67 11.62
N HIS A 83 -2.08 14.67 10.78
CA HIS A 83 -2.49 13.35 11.24
C HIS A 83 -1.39 12.61 12.00
N LEU A 84 -0.13 12.69 11.52
CA LEU A 84 1.01 12.09 12.22
C LEU A 84 1.22 12.71 13.60
N GLN A 85 1.16 14.04 13.70
CA GLN A 85 1.23 14.74 14.97
C GLN A 85 0.13 14.29 15.93
N MET A 86 -1.10 14.18 15.45
CA MET A 86 -2.23 13.71 16.24
C MET A 86 -2.02 12.27 16.72
N VAL A 87 -1.58 11.36 15.85
CA VAL A 87 -1.29 9.96 16.22
C VAL A 87 -0.19 9.90 17.28
N LYS A 88 0.94 10.59 17.09
CA LYS A 88 2.06 10.61 18.03
C LYS A 88 1.69 11.20 19.38
N SER A 89 0.90 12.27 19.41
CA SER A 89 0.45 12.89 20.65
C SER A 89 -0.47 11.98 21.47
N ASN A 90 -1.24 11.13 20.80
CA ASN A 90 -2.16 10.21 21.46
C ASN A 90 -1.53 8.85 21.83
N PHE A 91 -0.49 8.44 21.09
CA PHE A 91 0.23 7.17 21.27
C PHE A 91 1.74 7.39 21.32
N PRO A 92 2.26 8.07 22.35
CA PRO A 92 3.69 8.42 22.45
C PRO A 92 4.61 7.21 22.62
N SER A 93 4.07 6.04 22.97
CA SER A 93 4.82 4.79 23.07
C SER A 93 5.16 4.17 21.71
N ALA A 94 4.47 4.57 20.64
CA ALA A 94 4.69 3.99 19.33
C ALA A 94 6.08 4.31 18.78
N THR A 95 6.87 3.28 18.56
CA THR A 95 8.24 3.38 18.03
C THR A 95 8.27 3.35 16.50
N ARG A 96 7.18 2.93 15.85
CA ARG A 96 7.04 2.87 14.40
C ARG A 96 5.62 3.17 13.94
N ILE A 97 5.50 4.06 12.96
CA ILE A 97 4.26 4.30 12.21
C ILE A 97 4.49 3.88 10.76
N SER A 98 3.58 3.10 10.21
CA SER A 98 3.64 2.56 8.85
C SER A 98 2.32 2.72 8.10
N CYS A 99 2.36 2.71 6.76
CA CYS A 99 1.17 2.74 5.91
C CYS A 99 1.43 2.12 4.54
N TYR A 100 0.36 1.91 3.77
CA TYR A 100 0.47 1.69 2.33
C TYR A 100 0.76 3.01 1.60
N ALA A 101 1.55 2.91 0.53
CA ALA A 101 1.92 4.03 -0.33
C ALA A 101 1.68 3.69 -1.81
N GLY A 102 0.97 4.55 -2.53
CA GLY A 102 0.83 4.45 -3.97
C GLY A 102 2.08 4.96 -4.69
N PRO A 103 2.56 4.29 -5.76
CA PRO A 103 3.75 4.73 -6.50
C PRO A 103 3.61 6.15 -7.08
N LEU A 104 2.46 6.47 -7.67
CA LEU A 104 2.21 7.82 -8.21
C LEU A 104 2.25 8.91 -7.14
N ASP A 105 1.81 8.60 -5.91
CA ASP A 105 1.82 9.58 -4.83
C ASP A 105 3.24 9.81 -4.31
N LEU A 106 4.08 8.78 -4.28
CA LEU A 106 5.52 8.93 -4.01
C LEU A 106 6.21 9.80 -5.06
N ILE A 107 5.92 9.59 -6.35
CA ILE A 107 6.50 10.39 -7.44
C ILE A 107 6.09 11.87 -7.33
N ARG A 108 4.81 12.13 -7.06
CA ARG A 108 4.24 13.49 -7.02
C ARG A 108 4.73 14.33 -5.84
N LYS A 109 5.07 13.72 -4.72
CA LYS A 109 5.62 14.46 -3.57
C LYS A 109 7.01 14.98 -3.87
N THR A 110 7.30 16.20 -3.44
CA THR A 110 8.66 16.76 -3.57
C THR A 110 9.63 16.08 -2.60
N SER A 111 10.92 16.35 -2.73
CA SER A 111 11.92 15.87 -1.77
C SER A 111 11.70 16.47 -0.38
N GLU A 112 11.30 17.74 -0.33
CA GLU A 112 10.96 18.47 0.89
C GLU A 112 9.74 17.84 1.58
N ASP A 113 8.70 17.50 0.80
CA ASP A 113 7.51 16.79 1.31
C ASP A 113 7.88 15.46 1.97
N LEU A 114 8.64 14.62 1.28
CA LEU A 114 9.01 13.31 1.79
C LEU A 114 9.91 13.41 3.02
N THR A 115 10.84 14.36 3.03
CA THR A 115 11.67 14.65 4.20
C THR A 115 10.83 15.11 5.38
N ALA A 116 9.88 16.02 5.17
CA ALA A 116 8.98 16.49 6.21
C ALA A 116 8.09 15.36 6.77
N ILE A 117 7.53 14.51 5.89
CA ILE A 117 6.70 13.36 6.29
C ILE A 117 7.53 12.35 7.09
N ARG A 118 8.76 12.06 6.65
CA ARG A 118 9.67 11.15 7.39
C ARG A 118 10.01 11.71 8.76
N ASN A 119 10.37 12.98 8.86
CA ASN A 119 10.65 13.66 10.12
C ASN A 119 9.40 13.82 11.00
N GLY A 120 8.22 13.91 10.39
CA GLY A 120 6.92 13.88 11.06
C GLY A 120 6.62 12.56 11.78
N GLY A 121 7.39 11.50 11.46
CA GLY A 121 7.34 10.21 12.15
C GLY A 121 6.61 9.10 11.39
N LEU A 122 6.46 9.22 10.07
CA LEU A 122 6.11 8.08 9.23
C LEU A 122 7.39 7.32 8.91
N ASP A 123 7.50 6.10 9.43
CA ASP A 123 8.77 5.36 9.41
C ASP A 123 8.86 4.34 8.27
N MET A 124 7.75 3.66 7.97
CA MET A 124 7.76 2.55 7.04
C MET A 124 6.64 2.64 6.02
N LEU A 125 6.96 2.36 4.77
CA LEU A 125 6.04 2.34 3.65
C LEU A 125 5.96 0.95 3.02
N TYR A 126 4.73 0.53 2.71
CA TYR A 126 4.44 -0.68 1.95
C TYR A 126 3.93 -0.31 0.56
N MET A 127 4.62 -0.75 -0.48
CA MET A 127 4.24 -0.48 -1.87
C MET A 127 4.00 -1.77 -2.63
N GLY A 128 2.79 -1.94 -3.17
CA GLY A 128 2.50 -2.98 -4.13
C GLY A 128 3.14 -2.64 -5.47
N VAL A 129 4.22 -3.31 -5.81
CA VAL A 129 4.83 -3.29 -7.14
C VAL A 129 4.01 -4.16 -8.08
N GLU A 130 3.56 -5.31 -7.59
CA GLU A 130 2.73 -6.34 -8.19
C GLU A 130 3.44 -7.07 -9.35
N SER A 131 4.03 -6.32 -10.28
CA SER A 131 4.83 -6.81 -11.42
C SER A 131 5.89 -5.78 -11.80
N GLY A 132 7.01 -6.25 -12.36
CA GLY A 132 7.99 -5.39 -13.04
C GLY A 132 7.81 -5.37 -14.56
N ASN A 133 6.90 -6.16 -15.11
CA ASN A 133 6.66 -6.22 -16.54
C ASN A 133 5.56 -5.25 -16.98
N ASP A 134 5.85 -4.35 -17.91
CA ASP A 134 4.95 -3.27 -18.31
C ASP A 134 3.65 -3.78 -18.98
N GLU A 135 3.71 -4.89 -19.70
CA GLU A 135 2.49 -5.49 -20.28
C GLU A 135 1.58 -6.05 -19.18
N VAL A 136 2.14 -6.71 -18.18
CA VAL A 136 1.39 -7.18 -17.00
C VAL A 136 0.80 -6.00 -16.25
N LEU A 137 1.60 -4.94 -15.97
CA LEU A 137 1.13 -3.73 -15.28
C LEU A 137 -0.04 -3.07 -16.01
N LYS A 138 0.02 -3.04 -17.35
CA LYS A 138 -1.07 -2.54 -18.20
C LYS A 138 -2.32 -3.42 -18.12
N ARG A 139 -2.18 -4.75 -18.23
CA ARG A 139 -3.30 -5.72 -18.17
C ARG A 139 -4.02 -5.64 -16.83
N ILE A 140 -3.28 -5.50 -15.74
CA ILE A 140 -3.86 -5.37 -14.40
C ILE A 140 -4.31 -3.94 -14.06
N ASN A 141 -4.19 -3.01 -14.99
CA ASN A 141 -4.53 -1.59 -14.82
C ASN A 141 -3.87 -0.99 -13.56
N LYS A 142 -2.57 -1.23 -13.37
CA LYS A 142 -1.82 -0.69 -12.22
C LYS A 142 -1.64 0.82 -12.31
N GLY A 143 -1.68 1.39 -13.51
CA GLY A 143 -1.63 2.82 -13.77
C GLY A 143 -0.24 3.45 -13.69
N VAL A 144 0.81 2.63 -13.66
CA VAL A 144 2.22 3.02 -13.68
C VAL A 144 3.03 2.02 -14.50
N THR A 145 4.18 2.47 -14.99
CA THR A 145 5.19 1.66 -15.65
C THR A 145 6.22 1.12 -14.66
N SER A 146 7.00 0.13 -15.08
CA SER A 146 8.14 -0.40 -14.30
C SER A 146 9.15 0.70 -13.95
N LYS A 147 9.41 1.63 -14.88
CA LYS A 147 10.30 2.78 -14.67
C LYS A 147 9.78 3.71 -13.56
N GLU A 148 8.49 4.04 -13.60
CA GLU A 148 7.84 4.86 -12.56
C GLU A 148 7.83 4.13 -11.21
N MET A 149 7.68 2.81 -11.21
CA MET A 149 7.77 2.00 -10.00
C MET A 149 9.15 2.07 -9.36
N ILE A 150 10.21 1.96 -10.17
CA ILE A 150 11.61 2.11 -9.72
C ILE A 150 11.86 3.52 -9.18
N GLU A 151 11.39 4.55 -9.88
CA GLU A 151 11.51 5.94 -9.44
C GLU A 151 10.86 6.16 -8.06
N ALA A 152 9.62 5.69 -7.89
CA ALA A 152 8.88 5.78 -6.64
C ALA A 152 9.63 5.09 -5.49
N GLY A 153 10.09 3.86 -5.71
CA GLY A 153 10.81 3.08 -4.71
C GLY A 153 12.15 3.70 -4.31
N LYS A 154 12.99 4.06 -5.29
CA LYS A 154 14.28 4.75 -5.05
C LYS A 154 14.09 6.06 -4.29
N LYS A 155 13.03 6.79 -4.61
CA LYS A 155 12.70 8.04 -3.93
C LYS A 155 12.35 7.81 -2.46
N ALA A 156 11.53 6.78 -2.15
CA ALA A 156 11.21 6.42 -0.76
C ALA A 156 12.46 6.00 0.03
N VAL A 157 13.29 5.12 -0.52
CA VAL A 157 14.54 4.66 0.11
C VAL A 157 15.50 5.83 0.34
N LYS A 158 15.69 6.70 -0.66
CA LYS A 158 16.55 7.89 -0.57
C LYS A 158 16.17 8.83 0.57
N HIS A 159 14.87 8.96 0.88
CA HIS A 159 14.38 9.83 1.96
C HIS A 159 14.31 9.12 3.32
N GLY A 160 14.92 7.94 3.46
CA GLY A 160 15.13 7.25 4.73
C GLY A 160 13.88 6.54 5.27
N PHE A 161 12.89 6.26 4.43
CA PHE A 161 11.80 5.35 4.82
C PHE A 161 12.31 3.91 4.84
N THR A 162 11.93 3.15 5.85
CA THR A 162 11.97 1.69 5.75
C THR A 162 10.96 1.28 4.68
N PHE A 163 11.41 0.54 3.66
CA PHE A 163 10.59 0.30 2.49
C PHE A 163 10.37 -1.19 2.25
N SER A 164 9.12 -1.55 2.04
CA SER A 164 8.69 -2.92 1.74
C SER A 164 7.97 -2.96 0.40
N CYS A 165 8.48 -3.77 -0.52
CA CYS A 165 7.85 -4.04 -1.81
C CYS A 165 7.10 -5.37 -1.79
N MET A 166 6.00 -5.43 -2.55
CA MET A 166 5.21 -6.65 -2.73
C MET A 166 5.06 -6.95 -4.22
N ILE A 167 5.29 -8.21 -4.58
CA ILE A 167 5.04 -8.77 -5.92
C ILE A 167 3.95 -9.84 -5.77
N ILE A 168 3.07 -9.95 -6.75
CA ILE A 168 2.06 -11.01 -6.78
C ILE A 168 2.40 -12.00 -7.88
N SER A 169 2.92 -13.17 -7.48
CA SER A 169 3.15 -14.28 -8.40
C SER A 169 1.84 -14.73 -9.05
N GLY A 170 1.88 -15.03 -10.34
CA GLY A 170 0.73 -15.47 -11.12
C GLY A 170 0.02 -14.35 -11.91
N LEU A 171 0.32 -13.06 -11.67
CA LEU A 171 -0.27 -11.96 -12.44
C LEU A 171 0.11 -11.95 -13.93
N GLY A 172 1.22 -12.60 -14.30
CA GLY A 172 1.60 -12.80 -15.70
C GLY A 172 0.76 -13.83 -16.43
N GLY A 173 -0.03 -14.63 -15.69
CA GLY A 173 -0.67 -15.81 -16.25
C GLY A 173 0.37 -16.80 -16.79
N ASP A 174 -0.07 -17.77 -17.59
CA ASP A 174 0.81 -18.72 -18.24
C ASP A 174 1.71 -18.04 -19.29
N GLU A 175 1.13 -17.13 -20.09
CA GLU A 175 1.77 -16.46 -21.22
C GLU A 175 2.99 -15.60 -20.84
N LEU A 176 2.87 -14.79 -19.78
CA LEU A 176 3.89 -13.81 -19.37
C LEU A 176 4.62 -14.18 -18.10
N SER A 177 4.47 -15.41 -17.60
CA SER A 177 5.02 -15.84 -16.31
C SER A 177 6.52 -15.61 -16.19
N GLN A 178 7.29 -16.03 -17.17
CA GLN A 178 8.75 -15.87 -17.16
C GLN A 178 9.17 -14.39 -17.25
N ALA A 179 8.54 -13.61 -18.14
CA ALA A 179 8.81 -12.18 -18.28
C ALA A 179 8.44 -11.43 -17.00
N HIS A 180 7.28 -11.75 -16.41
CA HIS A 180 6.84 -11.22 -15.13
C HIS A 180 7.88 -11.46 -14.02
N ALA A 181 8.39 -12.69 -13.91
CA ALA A 181 9.39 -13.03 -12.89
C ALA A 181 10.70 -12.27 -13.08
N LEU A 182 11.25 -12.29 -14.31
CA LEU A 182 12.55 -11.66 -14.61
C LEU A 182 12.49 -10.13 -14.47
N ASP A 183 11.45 -9.50 -15.00
CA ASP A 183 11.31 -8.05 -14.94
C ASP A 183 10.98 -7.57 -13.53
N SER A 184 10.20 -8.36 -12.75
CA SER A 184 9.96 -8.06 -11.34
C SER A 184 11.24 -8.15 -10.52
N ALA A 185 12.09 -9.13 -10.76
CA ALA A 185 13.40 -9.24 -10.11
C ALA A 185 14.28 -8.01 -10.40
N LYS A 186 14.30 -7.52 -11.66
CA LYS A 186 15.02 -6.29 -12.04
C LYS A 186 14.49 -5.07 -11.26
N VAL A 187 13.16 -4.89 -11.24
CA VAL A 187 12.53 -3.76 -10.53
C VAL A 187 12.89 -3.78 -9.04
N ILE A 188 12.78 -4.94 -8.39
CA ILE A 188 13.14 -5.07 -6.97
C ILE A 188 14.63 -4.80 -6.74
N SER A 189 15.52 -5.33 -7.58
CA SER A 189 16.96 -5.09 -7.50
C SER A 189 17.32 -3.60 -7.70
N GLU A 190 16.62 -2.91 -8.59
CA GLU A 190 16.83 -1.48 -8.84
C GLU A 190 16.32 -0.60 -7.70
N ILE A 191 15.22 -0.98 -7.05
CA ILE A 191 14.67 -0.26 -5.88
C ILE A 191 15.54 -0.48 -4.65
N ASP A 192 16.07 -1.68 -4.47
CA ASP A 192 16.84 -2.14 -3.30
C ASP A 192 16.09 -1.87 -1.97
N PRO A 193 14.87 -2.41 -1.79
CA PRO A 193 14.08 -2.20 -0.58
C PRO A 193 14.63 -3.02 0.59
N GLN A 194 14.41 -2.56 1.84
CA GLN A 194 14.81 -3.32 3.04
C GLN A 194 13.99 -4.61 3.20
N TYR A 195 12.78 -4.64 2.67
CA TYR A 195 11.90 -5.80 2.72
C TYR A 195 11.25 -6.07 1.38
N PHE A 196 11.09 -7.34 1.09
CA PHE A 196 10.41 -7.82 -0.09
C PHE A 196 9.49 -8.98 0.28
N ALA A 197 8.28 -9.00 -0.27
CA ALA A 197 7.32 -10.09 -0.10
C ALA A 197 6.83 -10.57 -1.47
N LEU A 198 6.84 -11.88 -1.65
CA LEU A 198 6.21 -12.56 -2.77
C LEU A 198 4.87 -13.14 -2.30
N LEU A 199 3.79 -12.65 -2.88
CA LEU A 199 2.44 -13.12 -2.62
C LEU A 199 1.96 -13.98 -3.79
N THR A 200 1.02 -14.87 -3.55
CA THR A 200 0.36 -15.64 -4.61
C THR A 200 -0.94 -14.95 -5.01
N LEU A 201 -1.22 -14.91 -6.31
CA LEU A 201 -2.47 -14.39 -6.85
C LEU A 201 -3.65 -15.16 -6.25
N ASN A 202 -4.52 -14.46 -5.56
CA ASN A 202 -5.81 -14.95 -5.12
C ASN A 202 -6.90 -14.32 -5.98
N LEU A 203 -7.75 -15.13 -6.58
CA LEU A 203 -8.83 -14.66 -7.42
C LEU A 203 -10.04 -14.25 -6.58
N GLU A 204 -10.31 -12.95 -6.56
CA GLU A 204 -11.46 -12.39 -5.86
C GLU A 204 -12.66 -12.28 -6.81
N PRO A 205 -13.82 -12.87 -6.48
CA PRO A 205 -14.98 -12.94 -7.39
C PRO A 205 -15.53 -11.58 -7.86
N ASN A 206 -15.32 -10.53 -7.07
CA ASN A 206 -15.76 -9.16 -7.36
C ASN A 206 -14.77 -8.37 -8.23
N THR A 207 -13.82 -9.05 -8.91
CA THR A 207 -12.78 -8.40 -9.70
C THR A 207 -12.92 -8.65 -11.20
N PRO A 208 -12.50 -7.69 -12.06
CA PRO A 208 -12.42 -7.92 -13.50
C PRO A 208 -11.54 -9.11 -13.89
N LEU A 209 -10.42 -9.34 -13.19
CA LEU A 209 -9.52 -10.47 -13.49
C LEU A 209 -10.23 -11.82 -13.29
N TYR A 210 -11.05 -11.95 -12.25
CA TYR A 210 -11.86 -13.15 -12.06
C TYR A 210 -12.77 -13.41 -13.26
N GLN A 211 -13.42 -12.37 -13.78
CA GLN A 211 -14.30 -12.50 -14.95
C GLN A 211 -13.50 -12.89 -16.22
N GLN A 212 -12.28 -12.37 -16.37
CA GLN A 212 -11.40 -12.76 -17.49
C GLN A 212 -11.00 -14.24 -17.42
N VAL A 213 -10.68 -14.74 -16.23
CA VAL A 213 -10.41 -16.17 -16.02
C VAL A 213 -11.62 -17.03 -16.36
N MET A 214 -12.80 -16.66 -15.89
CA MET A 214 -14.04 -17.41 -16.15
C MET A 214 -14.45 -17.44 -17.62
N LYS A 215 -14.04 -16.45 -18.42
CA LYS A 215 -14.25 -16.38 -19.87
C LYS A 215 -13.12 -17.03 -20.68
N GLY A 216 -12.06 -17.50 -20.06
CA GLY A 216 -10.88 -18.02 -20.74
C GLY A 216 -9.99 -16.94 -21.39
N GLU A 217 -10.20 -15.66 -21.04
CA GLU A 217 -9.39 -14.52 -21.52
C GLU A 217 -8.05 -14.38 -20.75
N PHE A 218 -7.93 -15.04 -19.62
CA PHE A 218 -6.73 -15.12 -18.79
C PHE A 218 -6.51 -16.55 -18.31
N THR A 219 -5.37 -17.14 -18.65
CA THR A 219 -4.99 -18.49 -18.21
C THR A 219 -4.10 -18.40 -17.00
N LEU A 220 -4.55 -18.99 -15.89
CA LEU A 220 -3.73 -19.09 -14.67
C LEU A 220 -2.53 -20.00 -14.94
N MET A 221 -1.40 -19.68 -14.30
CA MET A 221 -0.29 -20.62 -14.22
C MET A 221 -0.75 -21.91 -13.54
N SER A 222 -0.34 -23.05 -14.12
CA SER A 222 -0.42 -24.32 -13.40
C SER A 222 0.59 -24.33 -12.23
N PRO A 223 0.26 -24.98 -11.12
CA PRO A 223 1.16 -25.16 -9.99
C PRO A 223 2.49 -25.84 -10.36
#